data_dad07ecb2fa60d49fe15e06ebde167b4
#
_entry.id   dad07ecb2fa60d49fe15e06ebde167b4
#
_cell.length_a   1.000
_cell.length_b   1.000
_cell.length_c   1.000
_cell.angle_alpha   90.00
_cell.angle_beta   90.00
_cell.angle_gamma   90.00
#
_symmetry.space_group_name_H-M   'P 1'
#
loop_
_entity.id
_entity.type
_entity.pdbx_description
1 polymer ?
#
loop_
_entity_poly.entity_id
_entity_poly.type
_entity_poly.pdbx_seq_one_letter_code
_entity_poly.pdbx_strand_id
1 'polypeptide(L)'
;MSKTAFLFSGQGSQYPGMGRELLNANPEFSYIYETGSDILGFDLAKLTFEGSEGELAQTCNSQPAIMAMSLLCFKTAEKNGFSFDAAAGHSLGEYAAMTAAEMISLEDAFRIIKARAAAMDKAGNETDGAMYAIMKMSPEEIEKICADTEGYVVPVNYNSPAQTVIAGEKAAAEKAAAAFAEAGARAVQLKVSAAFHSKLMESAAKEFYNEIKNIKFKKPRVPFYSNVLGGELKDFSDMPSLLAKHMLSLIHI
;
A
#
# COMPACT_ATOMS: atom_id res chain seq x y z
N MET A 1 12.11 -27.23 -9.83
CA MET A 1 11.69 -26.99 -8.44
C MET A 1 10.63 -25.89 -8.48
N SER A 2 9.58 -26.02 -7.69
CA SER A 2 8.58 -24.95 -7.53
C SER A 2 9.23 -23.77 -6.83
N LYS A 3 8.91 -22.52 -7.28
CA LYS A 3 9.36 -21.29 -6.61
C LYS A 3 8.25 -20.78 -5.71
N THR A 4 8.61 -20.19 -4.59
CA THR A 4 7.70 -19.59 -3.62
C THR A 4 7.89 -18.07 -3.63
N ALA A 5 6.81 -17.29 -3.77
CA ALA A 5 6.83 -15.86 -3.59
C ALA A 5 6.04 -15.46 -2.34
N PHE A 6 6.59 -14.54 -1.54
CA PHE A 6 5.84 -13.92 -0.47
C PHE A 6 5.21 -12.62 -0.97
N LEU A 7 3.88 -12.54 -0.82
CA LEU A 7 3.09 -11.39 -1.23
C LEU A 7 2.50 -10.72 0.01
N PHE A 8 2.73 -9.41 0.12
CA PHE A 8 2.31 -8.61 1.28
C PHE A 8 1.12 -7.73 0.91
N SER A 9 0.06 -7.80 1.71
CA SER A 9 -1.20 -7.08 1.46
C SER A 9 -1.06 -5.57 1.65
N GLY A 10 -1.93 -4.84 0.96
CA GLY A 10 -2.05 -3.39 1.02
C GLY A 10 -3.21 -2.89 1.89
N GLN A 11 -3.43 -1.58 1.84
CA GLN A 11 -4.52 -0.91 2.55
C GLN A 11 -5.88 -1.47 2.10
N GLY A 12 -6.79 -1.66 3.07
CA GLY A 12 -8.07 -2.33 2.88
C GLY A 12 -8.11 -3.75 3.44
N SER A 13 -6.94 -4.32 3.85
CA SER A 13 -6.87 -5.64 4.48
C SER A 13 -6.96 -5.60 6.02
N GLN A 14 -6.99 -4.41 6.63
CA GLN A 14 -7.05 -4.25 8.09
C GLN A 14 -8.43 -4.57 8.65
N TYR A 15 -8.44 -5.12 9.87
CA TYR A 15 -9.62 -5.31 10.68
C TYR A 15 -9.26 -5.31 12.18
N PRO A 16 -10.17 -4.89 13.06
CA PRO A 16 -9.93 -4.91 14.51
C PRO A 16 -9.52 -6.28 15.02
N GLY A 17 -8.45 -6.33 15.80
CA GLY A 17 -7.95 -7.58 16.41
C GLY A 17 -7.04 -8.41 15.52
N MET A 18 -6.75 -7.96 14.28
CA MET A 18 -5.87 -8.70 13.37
C MET A 18 -4.50 -8.99 14.01
N GLY A 19 -4.08 -10.27 13.99
CA GLY A 19 -2.79 -10.71 14.49
C GLY A 19 -2.69 -10.91 15.99
N ARG A 20 -3.70 -10.60 16.82
CA ARG A 20 -3.65 -10.78 18.27
C ARG A 20 -3.34 -12.23 18.64
N GLU A 21 -4.08 -13.19 18.08
CA GLU A 21 -3.86 -14.62 18.37
C GLU A 21 -2.48 -15.08 17.91
N LEU A 22 -2.05 -14.59 16.73
CA LEU A 22 -0.74 -14.94 16.18
C LEU A 22 0.40 -14.41 17.06
N LEU A 23 0.30 -13.18 17.56
CA LEU A 23 1.27 -12.61 18.48
C LEU A 23 1.27 -13.32 19.83
N ASN A 24 0.09 -13.65 20.37
CA ASN A 24 -0.01 -14.42 21.61
C ASN A 24 0.66 -15.81 21.51
N ALA A 25 0.58 -16.44 20.35
CA ALA A 25 1.26 -17.70 20.07
C ALA A 25 2.77 -17.54 19.78
N ASN A 26 3.24 -16.33 19.49
CA ASN A 26 4.62 -16.02 19.15
C ASN A 26 5.08 -14.70 19.83
N PRO A 27 5.09 -14.66 21.18
CA PRO A 27 5.37 -13.42 21.93
C PRO A 27 6.77 -12.85 21.69
N GLU A 28 7.71 -13.66 21.21
CA GLU A 28 9.05 -13.21 20.83
C GLU A 28 9.05 -12.18 19.68
N PHE A 29 7.96 -12.04 18.93
CA PHE A 29 7.83 -11.06 17.87
C PHE A 29 7.15 -9.76 18.33
N SER A 30 6.90 -9.58 19.64
CA SER A 30 6.34 -8.33 20.20
C SER A 30 7.15 -7.09 19.83
N TYR A 31 8.48 -7.25 19.68
CA TYR A 31 9.37 -6.18 19.28
C TYR A 31 8.96 -5.46 17.98
N ILE A 32 8.20 -6.12 17.09
CA ILE A 32 7.69 -5.51 15.86
C ILE A 32 6.73 -4.36 16.22
N TYR A 33 5.80 -4.62 17.13
CA TYR A 33 4.83 -3.62 17.59
C TYR A 33 5.47 -2.59 18.51
N GLU A 34 6.41 -3.00 19.37
CA GLU A 34 7.16 -2.12 20.27
C GLU A 34 7.98 -1.10 19.47
N THR A 35 8.78 -1.56 18.50
CA THR A 35 9.55 -0.69 17.59
C THR A 35 8.62 0.27 16.82
N GLY A 36 7.49 -0.26 16.32
CA GLY A 36 6.49 0.57 15.67
C GLY A 36 5.94 1.65 16.58
N SER A 37 5.57 1.31 17.80
CA SER A 37 5.02 2.24 18.79
C SER A 37 6.01 3.34 19.15
N ASP A 38 7.28 3.00 19.38
CA ASP A 38 8.34 3.96 19.70
C ASP A 38 8.54 4.99 18.58
N ILE A 39 8.51 4.55 17.32
CA ILE A 39 8.71 5.43 16.16
C ILE A 39 7.46 6.28 15.88
N LEU A 40 6.29 5.68 15.97
CA LEU A 40 5.03 6.34 15.65
C LEU A 40 4.61 7.34 16.76
N GLY A 41 4.93 7.03 18.02
CA GLY A 41 4.57 7.84 19.19
C GLY A 41 3.19 7.50 19.76
N PHE A 42 2.64 6.32 19.43
CA PHE A 42 1.41 5.77 20.00
C PHE A 42 1.49 4.26 20.10
N ASP A 43 0.64 3.65 20.92
CA ASP A 43 0.60 2.19 21.10
C ASP A 43 -0.01 1.49 19.87
N LEU A 44 0.87 1.00 18.99
CA LEU A 44 0.49 0.33 17.74
C LEU A 44 -0.23 -1.01 18.01
N ALA A 45 0.19 -1.74 19.04
CA ALA A 45 -0.45 -3.00 19.41
C ALA A 45 -1.89 -2.77 19.89
N LYS A 46 -2.07 -1.81 20.79
CA LYS A 46 -3.41 -1.42 21.28
C LYS A 46 -4.31 -0.95 20.13
N LEU A 47 -3.80 -0.08 19.26
CA LEU A 47 -4.55 0.38 18.08
C LEU A 47 -4.97 -0.80 17.20
N THR A 48 -4.04 -1.71 16.88
CA THR A 48 -4.30 -2.85 15.98
C THR A 48 -5.30 -3.84 16.58
N PHE A 49 -5.20 -4.09 17.89
CA PHE A 49 -5.97 -5.14 18.55
C PHE A 49 -7.29 -4.67 19.14
N GLU A 50 -7.40 -3.40 19.50
CA GLU A 50 -8.54 -2.85 20.26
C GLU A 50 -9.17 -1.63 19.59
N GLY A 51 -8.49 -1.06 18.58
CA GLY A 51 -9.00 0.07 17.82
C GLY A 51 -10.30 -0.29 17.10
N SER A 52 -11.19 0.68 16.97
CA SER A 52 -12.41 0.57 16.19
C SER A 52 -12.11 0.46 14.68
N GLU A 53 -13.08 -0.03 13.92
CA GLU A 53 -12.99 -0.07 12.45
C GLU A 53 -12.72 1.33 11.86
N GLY A 54 -13.35 2.37 12.44
CA GLY A 54 -13.16 3.75 11.99
C GLY A 54 -11.77 4.30 12.29
N GLU A 55 -11.17 3.97 13.44
CA GLU A 55 -9.79 4.34 13.76
C GLU A 55 -8.80 3.64 12.83
N LEU A 56 -8.99 2.33 12.59
CA LEU A 56 -8.15 1.56 11.68
C LEU A 56 -8.32 1.93 10.21
N ALA A 57 -9.43 2.57 9.82
CA ALA A 57 -9.65 3.03 8.45
C ALA A 57 -8.81 4.28 8.10
N GLN A 58 -8.37 5.05 9.10
CA GLN A 58 -7.53 6.23 8.88
C GLN A 58 -6.17 5.82 8.32
N THR A 59 -5.70 6.50 7.28
CA THR A 59 -4.46 6.15 6.57
C THR A 59 -3.24 6.14 7.50
N CYS A 60 -3.14 7.11 8.42
CA CYS A 60 -2.07 7.18 9.41
C CYS A 60 -2.04 5.99 10.40
N ASN A 61 -3.14 5.29 10.55
CA ASN A 61 -3.32 4.14 11.43
C ASN A 61 -3.25 2.81 10.66
N SER A 62 -3.94 2.72 9.53
CA SER A 62 -4.03 1.48 8.74
C SER A 62 -2.67 1.03 8.20
N GLN A 63 -1.88 1.95 7.67
CA GLN A 63 -0.61 1.59 7.04
C GLN A 63 0.37 0.95 8.03
N PRO A 64 0.69 1.55 9.20
CA PRO A 64 1.59 0.90 10.15
C PRO A 64 1.01 -0.37 10.77
N ALA A 65 -0.31 -0.44 11.00
CA ALA A 65 -0.95 -1.64 11.54
C ALA A 65 -0.85 -2.83 10.58
N ILE A 66 -1.14 -2.62 9.28
CA ILE A 66 -1.00 -3.67 8.25
C ILE A 66 0.47 -4.08 8.09
N MET A 67 1.41 -3.13 8.13
CA MET A 67 2.84 -3.45 8.04
C MET A 67 3.29 -4.31 9.23
N ALA A 68 2.92 -3.96 10.46
CA ALA A 68 3.25 -4.75 11.65
C ALA A 68 2.67 -6.17 11.55
N MET A 69 1.39 -6.30 11.17
CA MET A 69 0.74 -7.59 10.97
C MET A 69 1.43 -8.41 9.88
N SER A 70 1.77 -7.79 8.76
CA SER A 70 2.48 -8.43 7.64
C SER A 70 3.84 -8.98 8.08
N LEU A 71 4.60 -8.20 8.85
CA LEU A 71 5.89 -8.62 9.39
C LEU A 71 5.76 -9.72 10.46
N LEU A 72 4.71 -9.66 11.29
CA LEU A 72 4.40 -10.75 12.24
C LEU A 72 4.10 -12.05 11.50
N CYS A 73 3.27 -12.02 10.45
CA CYS A 73 3.01 -13.19 9.60
C CYS A 73 4.29 -13.71 8.96
N PHE A 74 5.10 -12.82 8.41
CA PHE A 74 6.38 -13.17 7.80
C PHE A 74 7.32 -13.87 8.78
N LYS A 75 7.54 -13.28 9.95
CA LYS A 75 8.40 -13.87 10.99
C LYS A 75 7.89 -15.20 11.50
N THR A 76 6.58 -15.34 11.64
CA THR A 76 5.96 -16.62 12.01
C THR A 76 6.15 -17.68 10.91
N ALA A 77 6.03 -17.30 9.64
CA ALA A 77 6.29 -18.21 8.53
C ALA A 77 7.76 -18.66 8.51
N GLU A 78 8.73 -17.75 8.66
CA GLU A 78 10.15 -18.07 8.74
C GLU A 78 10.43 -19.04 9.91
N LYS A 79 9.89 -18.76 11.10
CA LYS A 79 10.01 -19.63 12.29
C LYS A 79 9.51 -21.05 12.02
N ASN A 80 8.47 -21.21 11.21
CA ASN A 80 7.92 -22.51 10.83
C ASN A 80 8.59 -23.14 9.60
N GLY A 81 9.76 -22.62 9.19
CA GLY A 81 10.59 -23.21 8.13
C GLY A 81 10.15 -22.86 6.70
N PHE A 82 9.23 -21.92 6.52
CA PHE A 82 8.89 -21.45 5.19
C PHE A 82 10.00 -20.52 4.68
N SER A 83 10.43 -20.77 3.44
CA SER A 83 11.38 -19.93 2.70
C SER A 83 10.70 -19.38 1.43
N PHE A 84 11.29 -18.36 0.84
CA PHE A 84 10.77 -17.72 -0.37
C PHE A 84 11.90 -17.36 -1.33
N ASP A 85 11.58 -17.39 -2.61
CA ASP A 85 12.48 -17.10 -3.73
C ASP A 85 12.25 -15.71 -4.32
N ALA A 86 11.15 -15.04 -3.93
CA ALA A 86 10.82 -13.71 -4.41
C ALA A 86 9.89 -12.99 -3.40
N ALA A 87 9.92 -11.66 -3.42
CA ALA A 87 9.06 -10.82 -2.59
C ALA A 87 8.40 -9.72 -3.42
N ALA A 88 7.12 -9.48 -3.16
CA ALA A 88 6.35 -8.37 -3.70
C ALA A 88 5.31 -7.92 -2.67
N GLY A 89 4.77 -6.72 -2.86
CA GLY A 89 3.72 -6.19 -2.00
C GLY A 89 2.76 -5.30 -2.78
N HIS A 90 1.52 -5.22 -2.31
CA HIS A 90 0.52 -4.34 -2.89
C HIS A 90 0.59 -2.96 -2.24
N SER A 91 1.03 -1.93 -2.98
CA SER A 91 1.16 -0.56 -2.49
C SER A 91 1.94 -0.50 -1.17
N LEU A 92 1.28 -0.26 -0.04
CA LEU A 92 1.91 -0.26 1.28
C LEU A 92 2.63 -1.59 1.61
N GLY A 93 2.13 -2.72 1.12
CA GLY A 93 2.76 -4.04 1.31
C GLY A 93 4.16 -4.15 0.74
N GLU A 94 4.52 -3.29 -0.22
CA GLU A 94 5.87 -3.23 -0.78
C GLU A 94 6.93 -2.91 0.30
N TYR A 95 6.58 -2.14 1.34
CA TYR A 95 7.50 -1.81 2.45
C TYR A 95 7.73 -3.01 3.39
N ALA A 96 6.71 -3.82 3.63
CA ALA A 96 6.87 -5.08 4.35
C ALA A 96 7.70 -6.07 3.52
N ALA A 97 7.49 -6.13 2.20
CA ALA A 97 8.30 -6.93 1.27
C ALA A 97 9.77 -6.50 1.26
N MET A 98 10.06 -5.18 1.26
CA MET A 98 11.43 -4.66 1.37
C MET A 98 12.08 -5.05 2.70
N THR A 99 11.34 -5.01 3.81
CA THR A 99 11.86 -5.45 5.12
C THR A 99 12.14 -6.95 5.12
N ALA A 100 11.24 -7.77 4.59
CA ALA A 100 11.42 -9.22 4.47
C ALA A 100 12.59 -9.58 3.54
N ALA A 101 12.82 -8.81 2.49
CA ALA A 101 13.95 -8.96 1.57
C ALA A 101 15.26 -8.33 2.10
N GLU A 102 15.29 -7.81 3.33
CA GLU A 102 16.45 -7.19 4.00
C GLU A 102 16.98 -5.92 3.31
N MET A 103 16.13 -5.25 2.54
CA MET A 103 16.52 -3.98 1.90
C MET A 103 16.57 -2.82 2.88
N ILE A 104 15.76 -2.85 3.93
CA ILE A 104 15.67 -1.85 5.00
C ILE A 104 15.56 -2.52 6.37
N SER A 105 15.95 -1.80 7.43
CA SER A 105 15.74 -2.26 8.81
C SER A 105 14.27 -2.12 9.22
N LEU A 106 13.88 -2.76 10.32
CA LEU A 106 12.55 -2.62 10.89
C LEU A 106 12.25 -1.17 11.29
N GLU A 107 13.23 -0.50 11.90
CA GLU A 107 13.13 0.90 12.31
C GLU A 107 12.94 1.83 11.11
N ASP A 108 13.75 1.65 10.04
CA ASP A 108 13.62 2.45 8.84
C ASP A 108 12.29 2.18 8.13
N ALA A 109 11.81 0.95 8.12
CA ALA A 109 10.50 0.61 7.59
C ALA A 109 9.38 1.40 8.31
N PHE A 110 9.40 1.47 9.64
CA PHE A 110 8.42 2.25 10.40
C PHE A 110 8.59 3.75 10.21
N ARG A 111 9.82 4.28 10.09
CA ARG A 111 10.05 5.70 9.73
C ARG A 111 9.48 6.04 8.36
N ILE A 112 9.72 5.19 7.38
CA ILE A 112 9.20 5.35 6.01
C ILE A 112 7.68 5.32 6.01
N ILE A 113 7.05 4.34 6.68
CA ILE A 113 5.59 4.23 6.74
C ILE A 113 4.96 5.40 7.48
N LYS A 114 5.57 5.89 8.56
CA LYS A 114 5.14 7.11 9.27
C LYS A 114 5.10 8.30 8.33
N ALA A 115 6.19 8.55 7.61
CA ALA A 115 6.29 9.66 6.67
C ALA A 115 5.28 9.51 5.51
N ARG A 116 5.16 8.28 4.95
CA ARG A 116 4.21 7.98 3.87
C ARG A 116 2.77 8.23 4.29
N ALA A 117 2.38 7.65 5.41
CA ALA A 117 1.01 7.73 5.89
C ALA A 117 0.61 9.18 6.22
N ALA A 118 1.50 9.93 6.87
CA ALA A 118 1.27 11.34 7.20
C ALA A 118 1.13 12.21 5.93
N ALA A 119 2.01 12.04 4.94
CA ALA A 119 1.96 12.80 3.70
C ALA A 119 0.69 12.48 2.89
N MET A 120 0.30 11.19 2.81
CA MET A 120 -0.91 10.76 2.11
C MET A 120 -2.18 11.22 2.81
N ASP A 121 -2.24 11.15 4.14
CA ASP A 121 -3.38 11.59 4.94
C ASP A 121 -3.59 13.11 4.79
N LYS A 122 -2.52 13.89 4.89
CA LYS A 122 -2.55 15.34 4.68
C LYS A 122 -3.06 15.70 3.28
N ALA A 123 -2.48 15.11 2.22
CA ALA A 123 -2.92 15.38 0.86
C ALA A 123 -4.37 14.92 0.60
N GLY A 124 -4.80 13.83 1.23
CA GLY A 124 -6.19 13.36 1.18
C GLY A 124 -7.17 14.35 1.82
N ASN A 125 -6.77 15.03 2.89
CA ASN A 125 -7.59 16.06 3.53
C ASN A 125 -7.60 17.40 2.77
N GLU A 126 -6.59 17.66 1.95
CA GLU A 126 -6.47 18.87 1.13
C GLU A 126 -7.14 18.74 -0.23
N THR A 127 -7.46 17.52 -0.68
CA THR A 127 -8.05 17.24 -2.00
C THR A 127 -9.37 16.48 -1.87
N ASP A 128 -10.39 16.89 -2.62
CA ASP A 128 -11.66 16.13 -2.70
C ASP A 128 -11.52 15.03 -3.77
N GLY A 129 -10.95 13.90 -3.36
CA GLY A 129 -10.67 12.75 -4.21
C GLY A 129 -11.56 11.55 -3.90
N ALA A 130 -11.75 10.67 -4.90
CA ALA A 130 -12.43 9.39 -4.73
C ALA A 130 -11.74 8.28 -5.52
N MET A 131 -11.95 7.04 -5.07
CA MET A 131 -11.46 5.83 -5.74
C MET A 131 -12.59 4.81 -5.89
N TYR A 132 -12.60 4.12 -7.02
CA TYR A 132 -13.56 3.05 -7.32
C TYR A 132 -12.87 1.83 -7.87
N ALA A 133 -13.22 0.66 -7.36
CA ALA A 133 -12.83 -0.62 -7.95
C ALA A 133 -13.81 -0.99 -9.06
N ILE A 134 -13.30 -1.14 -10.27
CA ILE A 134 -14.07 -1.50 -11.46
C ILE A 134 -13.82 -2.96 -11.80
N MET A 135 -14.90 -3.71 -11.95
CA MET A 135 -14.89 -5.14 -12.23
C MET A 135 -15.74 -5.47 -13.45
N LYS A 136 -15.45 -6.59 -14.11
CA LYS A 136 -16.16 -7.10 -15.30
C LYS A 136 -16.00 -6.20 -16.54
N MET A 137 -14.86 -5.56 -16.67
CA MET A 137 -14.51 -4.74 -17.85
C MET A 137 -13.00 -4.84 -18.07
N SER A 138 -12.56 -4.80 -19.31
CA SER A 138 -11.13 -4.85 -19.65
C SER A 138 -10.41 -3.57 -19.26
N PRO A 139 -9.11 -3.61 -18.97
CA PRO A 139 -8.33 -2.42 -18.69
C PRO A 139 -8.43 -1.35 -19.79
N GLU A 140 -8.42 -1.75 -21.06
CA GLU A 140 -8.46 -0.84 -22.21
C GLU A 140 -9.80 -0.08 -22.28
N GLU A 141 -10.91 -0.76 -21.96
CA GLU A 141 -12.23 -0.13 -21.90
C GLU A 141 -12.31 0.85 -20.73
N ILE A 142 -11.69 0.48 -19.57
CA ILE A 142 -11.63 1.34 -18.38
C ILE A 142 -10.82 2.60 -18.68
N GLU A 143 -9.65 2.48 -19.32
CA GLU A 143 -8.82 3.60 -19.74
C GLU A 143 -9.58 4.56 -20.65
N LYS A 144 -10.32 4.01 -21.62
CA LYS A 144 -11.12 4.79 -22.55
C LYS A 144 -12.23 5.59 -21.84
N ILE A 145 -13.01 4.95 -20.97
CA ILE A 145 -14.09 5.62 -20.23
C ILE A 145 -13.51 6.71 -19.32
N CYS A 146 -12.37 6.46 -18.65
CA CYS A 146 -11.69 7.48 -17.88
C CYS A 146 -11.26 8.68 -18.75
N ALA A 147 -10.69 8.42 -19.93
CA ALA A 147 -10.26 9.47 -20.86
C ALA A 147 -11.43 10.29 -21.43
N ASP A 148 -12.58 9.67 -21.66
CA ASP A 148 -13.80 10.31 -22.18
C ASP A 148 -14.59 11.04 -21.08
N THR A 149 -14.24 10.85 -19.79
CA THR A 149 -14.93 11.49 -18.65
C THR A 149 -14.41 12.92 -18.45
N GLU A 150 -15.32 13.89 -18.34
CA GLU A 150 -14.99 15.28 -18.01
C GLU A 150 -14.41 15.39 -16.58
N GLY A 151 -13.29 16.09 -16.42
CA GLY A 151 -12.55 16.25 -15.18
C GLY A 151 -11.37 15.28 -15.12
N TYR A 152 -10.76 15.16 -13.93
CA TYR A 152 -9.60 14.30 -13.76
C TYR A 152 -9.97 12.98 -13.08
N VAL A 153 -9.91 11.90 -13.82
CA VAL A 153 -10.02 10.52 -13.34
C VAL A 153 -9.13 9.61 -14.20
N VAL A 154 -8.40 8.71 -13.54
CA VAL A 154 -7.44 7.81 -14.20
C VAL A 154 -7.45 6.43 -13.55
N PRO A 155 -7.12 5.35 -14.29
CA PRO A 155 -6.78 4.07 -13.68
C PRO A 155 -5.51 4.21 -12.85
N VAL A 156 -5.48 3.56 -11.68
CA VAL A 156 -4.34 3.66 -10.76
C VAL A 156 -3.84 2.31 -10.24
N ASN A 157 -4.69 1.27 -10.17
CA ASN A 157 -4.27 -0.08 -9.76
C ASN A 157 -4.80 -1.11 -10.75
N TYR A 158 -3.91 -1.83 -11.40
CA TYR A 158 -4.24 -3.03 -12.19
C TYR A 158 -4.05 -4.26 -11.31
N ASN A 159 -5.08 -4.56 -10.49
CA ASN A 159 -5.01 -5.62 -9.48
C ASN A 159 -5.08 -7.02 -10.09
N SER A 160 -5.80 -7.16 -11.19
CA SER A 160 -5.93 -8.40 -11.95
C SER A 160 -6.56 -8.10 -13.33
N PRO A 161 -6.56 -9.05 -14.26
CA PRO A 161 -7.28 -8.90 -15.54
C PRO A 161 -8.78 -8.59 -15.40
N ALA A 162 -9.36 -8.84 -14.20
CA ALA A 162 -10.78 -8.66 -13.91
C ALA A 162 -11.09 -7.48 -12.97
N GLN A 163 -10.05 -6.77 -12.48
CA GLN A 163 -10.25 -5.65 -11.55
C GLN A 163 -9.19 -4.58 -11.73
N THR A 164 -9.65 -3.37 -12.06
CA THR A 164 -8.85 -2.14 -12.08
C THR A 164 -9.46 -1.12 -11.12
N VAL A 165 -8.62 -0.41 -10.38
CA VAL A 165 -9.05 0.71 -9.54
C VAL A 165 -8.79 2.01 -10.28
N ILE A 166 -9.79 2.90 -10.26
CA ILE A 166 -9.68 4.27 -10.76
C ILE A 166 -9.61 5.26 -9.59
N ALA A 167 -8.94 6.38 -9.80
CA ALA A 167 -8.83 7.48 -8.83
C ALA A 167 -8.90 8.84 -9.56
N GLY A 168 -9.46 9.83 -8.90
CA GLY A 168 -9.55 11.17 -9.47
C GLY A 168 -10.26 12.15 -8.55
N GLU A 169 -10.55 13.33 -9.10
CA GLU A 169 -11.45 14.28 -8.47
C GLU A 169 -12.81 13.61 -8.22
N LYS A 170 -13.39 13.82 -7.06
CA LYS A 170 -14.60 13.11 -6.64
C LYS A 170 -15.72 13.17 -7.67
N ALA A 171 -16.01 14.38 -8.18
CA ALA A 171 -17.06 14.55 -9.20
C ALA A 171 -16.76 13.80 -10.51
N ALA A 172 -15.48 13.77 -10.95
CA ALA A 172 -15.07 13.03 -12.14
C ALA A 172 -15.13 11.52 -11.92
N ALA A 173 -14.66 11.04 -10.74
CA ALA A 173 -14.71 9.64 -10.38
C ALA A 173 -16.16 9.12 -10.24
N GLU A 174 -17.08 9.93 -9.72
CA GLU A 174 -18.51 9.61 -9.64
C GLU A 174 -19.16 9.54 -11.04
N LYS A 175 -18.84 10.50 -11.94
CA LYS A 175 -19.29 10.45 -13.35
C LYS A 175 -18.77 9.19 -14.06
N ALA A 176 -17.49 8.89 -13.92
CA ALA A 176 -16.90 7.68 -14.50
C ALA A 176 -17.56 6.41 -13.93
N ALA A 177 -17.81 6.36 -12.62
CA ALA A 177 -18.47 5.21 -11.98
C ALA A 177 -19.88 4.98 -12.54
N ALA A 178 -20.65 6.05 -12.82
CA ALA A 178 -21.95 5.95 -13.48
C ALA A 178 -21.82 5.41 -14.92
N ALA A 179 -20.86 5.94 -15.70
CA ALA A 179 -20.61 5.47 -17.07
C ALA A 179 -20.20 3.99 -17.12
N PHE A 180 -19.37 3.53 -16.17
CA PHE A 180 -19.04 2.11 -16.02
C PHE A 180 -20.27 1.23 -15.74
N ALA A 181 -21.16 1.69 -14.86
CA ALA A 181 -22.39 0.96 -14.54
C ALA A 181 -23.32 0.86 -15.76
N GLU A 182 -23.48 1.95 -16.53
CA GLU A 182 -24.24 1.96 -17.79
C GLU A 182 -23.66 1.01 -18.84
N ALA A 183 -22.32 0.89 -18.87
CA ALA A 183 -21.61 -0.04 -19.75
C ALA A 183 -21.62 -1.50 -19.22
N GLY A 184 -22.31 -1.79 -18.11
CA GLY A 184 -22.47 -3.15 -17.55
C GLY A 184 -21.34 -3.61 -16.61
N ALA A 185 -20.39 -2.73 -16.28
CA ALA A 185 -19.38 -3.02 -15.27
C ALA A 185 -19.94 -2.87 -13.85
N ARG A 186 -19.22 -3.42 -12.87
CA ARG A 186 -19.50 -3.18 -11.45
C ARG A 186 -18.48 -2.18 -10.90
N ALA A 187 -18.94 -1.00 -10.53
CA ALA A 187 -18.15 0.02 -9.85
C ALA A 187 -18.45 -0.01 -8.33
N VAL A 188 -17.42 -0.14 -7.50
CA VAL A 188 -17.54 -0.16 -6.03
C VAL A 188 -16.64 0.93 -5.46
N GLN A 189 -17.23 1.90 -4.76
CA GLN A 189 -16.47 2.96 -4.10
C GLN A 189 -15.62 2.39 -2.97
N LEU A 190 -14.36 2.78 -2.93
CA LEU A 190 -13.45 2.43 -1.83
C LEU A 190 -13.68 3.38 -0.65
N LYS A 191 -13.54 2.85 0.57
CA LYS A 191 -13.68 3.62 1.82
C LYS A 191 -12.41 4.44 2.10
N VAL A 192 -12.04 5.31 1.15
CA VAL A 192 -10.91 6.25 1.26
C VAL A 192 -11.37 7.62 0.79
N SER A 193 -10.83 8.68 1.39
CA SER A 193 -11.17 10.08 1.10
C SER A 193 -10.17 10.77 0.17
N ALA A 194 -9.34 9.99 -0.53
CA ALA A 194 -8.26 10.52 -1.36
C ALA A 194 -8.15 9.75 -2.68
N ALA A 195 -7.58 10.39 -3.68
CA ALA A 195 -7.25 9.79 -4.97
C ALA A 195 -5.79 9.29 -4.96
N PHE A 196 -5.52 8.25 -4.18
CA PHE A 196 -4.18 7.67 -4.09
C PHE A 196 -3.67 7.20 -5.46
N HIS A 197 -2.34 7.19 -5.62
CA HIS A 197 -1.66 6.77 -6.85
C HIS A 197 -2.01 7.63 -8.08
N SER A 198 -2.43 8.87 -7.88
CA SER A 198 -2.75 9.84 -8.93
C SER A 198 -1.93 11.12 -8.79
N LYS A 199 -1.98 12.01 -9.78
CA LYS A 199 -1.30 13.32 -9.70
C LYS A 199 -1.78 14.18 -8.52
N LEU A 200 -2.97 13.90 -7.95
CA LEU A 200 -3.47 14.59 -6.75
C LEU A 200 -2.63 14.31 -5.50
N MET A 201 -1.73 13.31 -5.55
CA MET A 201 -0.75 13.00 -4.50
C MET A 201 0.63 13.65 -4.72
N GLU A 202 0.77 14.63 -5.64
CA GLU A 202 2.08 15.20 -5.98
C GLU A 202 2.75 15.91 -4.80
N SER A 203 1.99 16.67 -4.02
CA SER A 203 2.49 17.31 -2.79
C SER A 203 2.97 16.27 -1.76
N ALA A 204 2.18 15.20 -1.58
CA ALA A 204 2.53 14.10 -0.69
C ALA A 204 3.80 13.38 -1.13
N ALA A 205 3.96 13.10 -2.42
CA ALA A 205 5.15 12.44 -2.95
C ALA A 205 6.42 13.27 -2.73
N LYS A 206 6.34 14.58 -2.90
CA LYS A 206 7.45 15.51 -2.66
C LYS A 206 7.81 15.61 -1.17
N GLU A 207 6.83 15.70 -0.29
CA GLU A 207 7.02 15.72 1.16
C GLU A 207 7.66 14.38 1.61
N PHE A 208 7.09 13.27 1.18
CA PHE A 208 7.60 11.93 1.48
C PHE A 208 9.06 11.73 1.02
N TYR A 209 9.39 12.13 -0.21
CA TYR A 209 10.78 12.08 -0.70
C TYR A 209 11.75 12.81 0.23
N ASN A 210 11.40 14.02 0.68
CA ASN A 210 12.24 14.81 1.56
C ASN A 210 12.51 14.13 2.91
N GLU A 211 11.52 13.42 3.45
CA GLU A 211 11.64 12.67 4.70
C GLU A 211 12.54 11.44 4.57
N ILE A 212 12.49 10.75 3.42
CA ILE A 212 13.17 9.46 3.27
C ILE A 212 14.50 9.51 2.48
N LYS A 213 14.85 10.66 1.86
CA LYS A 213 16.01 10.79 0.97
C LYS A 213 17.36 10.41 1.58
N ASN A 214 17.46 10.39 2.92
CA ASN A 214 18.69 10.02 3.63
C ASN A 214 18.66 8.57 4.13
N ILE A 215 17.58 7.83 3.95
CA ILE A 215 17.49 6.41 4.31
C ILE A 215 18.30 5.59 3.32
N LYS A 216 19.09 4.65 3.85
CA LYS A 216 19.94 3.79 3.04
C LYS A 216 19.24 2.47 2.76
N PHE A 217 19.16 2.13 1.48
CA PHE A 217 18.62 0.87 1.01
C PHE A 217 19.74 -0.09 0.63
N LYS A 218 19.57 -1.36 0.95
CA LYS A 218 20.46 -2.45 0.55
C LYS A 218 19.88 -3.19 -0.64
N LYS A 219 20.72 -3.98 -1.32
CA LYS A 219 20.24 -4.95 -2.30
C LYS A 219 19.41 -6.03 -1.59
N PRO A 220 18.28 -6.47 -2.17
CA PRO A 220 17.47 -7.53 -1.59
C PRO A 220 18.20 -8.88 -1.60
N ARG A 221 17.91 -9.73 -0.59
CA ARG A 221 18.43 -11.10 -0.54
C ARG A 221 17.75 -12.05 -1.54
N VAL A 222 16.58 -11.68 -2.04
CA VAL A 222 15.80 -12.40 -3.05
C VAL A 222 15.30 -11.40 -4.11
N PRO A 223 14.95 -11.82 -5.33
CA PRO A 223 14.27 -10.95 -6.30
C PRO A 223 13.11 -10.20 -5.69
N PHE A 224 13.11 -8.88 -5.87
CA PHE A 224 12.08 -7.98 -5.39
C PHE A 224 11.34 -7.37 -6.57
N TYR A 225 10.01 -7.40 -6.52
CA TYR A 225 9.14 -6.90 -7.59
C TYR A 225 8.49 -5.58 -7.16
N SER A 226 8.63 -4.58 -8.01
CA SER A 226 8.14 -3.23 -7.75
C SER A 226 6.80 -2.96 -8.45
N ASN A 227 5.87 -2.37 -7.74
CA ASN A 227 4.59 -1.94 -8.30
C ASN A 227 4.76 -0.86 -9.39
N VAL A 228 5.77 0.02 -9.25
CA VAL A 228 6.06 1.07 -10.24
C VAL A 228 6.51 0.50 -11.58
N LEU A 229 7.25 -0.61 -11.54
CA LEU A 229 7.82 -1.23 -12.74
C LEU A 229 6.92 -2.35 -13.30
N GLY A 230 6.01 -2.91 -12.51
CA GLY A 230 5.28 -4.12 -12.86
C GLY A 230 6.22 -5.31 -13.10
N GLY A 231 7.37 -5.35 -12.43
CA GLY A 231 8.42 -6.34 -12.66
C GLY A 231 9.53 -6.30 -11.63
N GLU A 232 10.53 -7.16 -11.84
CA GLU A 232 11.70 -7.26 -10.96
C GLU A 232 12.50 -5.95 -10.95
N LEU A 233 12.74 -5.40 -9.75
CA LEU A 233 13.59 -4.25 -9.54
C LEU A 233 15.06 -4.67 -9.58
N LYS A 234 15.84 -4.02 -10.45
CA LYS A 234 17.28 -4.31 -10.65
C LYS A 234 18.18 -3.14 -10.30
N ASP A 235 17.65 -1.93 -10.36
CA ASP A 235 18.38 -0.71 -10.00
C ASP A 235 17.91 -0.19 -8.65
N PHE A 236 18.83 -0.15 -7.70
CA PHE A 236 18.60 0.27 -6.30
C PHE A 236 19.30 1.60 -5.99
N SER A 237 19.80 2.31 -7.01
CA SER A 237 20.64 3.51 -6.84
C SER A 237 19.87 4.69 -6.27
N ASP A 238 18.57 4.81 -6.56
CA ASP A 238 17.73 5.91 -6.09
C ASP A 238 16.34 5.39 -5.62
N MET A 239 16.36 4.63 -4.55
CA MET A 239 15.14 4.10 -3.93
C MET A 239 14.20 5.20 -3.42
N PRO A 240 14.67 6.31 -2.80
CA PRO A 240 13.77 7.37 -2.37
C PRO A 240 12.94 7.96 -3.53
N SER A 241 13.54 8.23 -4.68
CA SER A 241 12.81 8.72 -5.86
C SER A 241 11.82 7.68 -6.39
N LEU A 242 12.21 6.39 -6.42
CA LEU A 242 11.30 5.31 -6.82
C LEU A 242 10.08 5.23 -5.91
N LEU A 243 10.29 5.30 -4.59
CA LEU A 243 9.21 5.25 -3.60
C LEU A 243 8.31 6.49 -3.61
N ALA A 244 8.87 7.67 -3.89
CA ALA A 244 8.07 8.87 -4.12
C ALA A 244 7.22 8.73 -5.39
N LYS A 245 7.80 8.21 -6.48
CA LYS A 245 7.08 7.90 -7.71
C LYS A 245 5.98 6.88 -7.49
N HIS A 246 6.19 5.90 -6.60
CA HIS A 246 5.19 4.90 -6.23
C HIS A 246 3.88 5.52 -5.67
N MET A 247 3.94 6.72 -5.07
CA MET A 247 2.74 7.42 -4.59
C MET A 247 1.91 8.05 -5.73
N LEU A 248 2.50 8.22 -6.91
CA LEU A 248 1.92 8.92 -8.07
C LEU A 248 1.60 7.98 -9.23
N SER A 249 2.21 6.81 -9.24
CA SER A 249 2.20 5.93 -10.40
C SER A 249 1.19 4.81 -10.27
N LEU A 250 0.88 4.24 -11.43
CA LEU A 250 0.15 2.98 -11.56
C LEU A 250 0.76 1.90 -10.68
N ILE A 251 -0.09 1.15 -10.01
CA ILE A 251 0.26 -0.06 -9.27
C ILE A 251 0.00 -1.26 -10.17
N HIS A 252 1.06 -1.97 -10.53
CA HIS A 252 0.98 -3.23 -11.25
C HIS A 252 1.26 -4.37 -10.28
N ILE A 253 0.43 -5.40 -10.33
CA ILE A 253 0.52 -6.58 -9.47
C ILE A 253 0.56 -7.85 -10.33
#